data_eb40f843dd9c0aa627124c639cde2ef2
#
_entry.id   eb40f843dd9c0aa627124c639cde2ef2
#
_cell.length_a   1.000
_cell.length_b   1.000
_cell.length_c   1.000
_cell.angle_alpha   90.00
_cell.angle_beta   90.00
_cell.angle_gamma   90.00
#
_symmetry.space_group_name_H-M   'P 1'
#
loop_
_entity.id
_entity.type
_entity.pdbx_description
1 polymer ?
#
loop_
_entity_poly.entity_id
_entity_poly.type
_entity_poly.pdbx_seq_one_letter_code
_entity_poly.pdbx_strand_id
1 'polypeptide(L)'
;MSPAMGNRVLSVLQARRLAGTLDLDLPADITRATRPSMINVGLEYLRKNYPMDEDAAIIARIEREEREYEEKLAREAEELGLYKPQSGTYGAELGEQNDPSGRSVLKAIRERNEKRLLAEAEKKRQEWLEGEENYREKLKEHMAKNTALQKIEDTTALEVKGRADPSQRPLLAWIQKHHLRATDTETDFSNLTTSSRLIPSLIFTLMVLALCYGFAVTYQPPAKADRMWPSLPPAAATVSAIIGLNVGIFVLWRAWPPAWRLLNRYFISVAAYPRVFGLVGNVFSHQHLMHLGINMSVLWFFGTKLHDEIGRGNFLALYIASGVFGSFASLTMHVLRNSLFLTSLGASSAIAGVLAASALLHPGDKWTIAFLPREWQESLSAPAWMFFAGLVTFDIVGAVMKRHVPKLDYYAHLGGYLTGAVFALNYRARARREREKNRGWLDRVISR
;
A
#
# COMPACT_ATOMS: atom_id res chain seq x y z
N MET A 1 -30.38 -40.80 -6.75
CA MET A 1 -29.25 -41.03 -7.66
C MET A 1 -29.43 -42.34 -8.40
N SER A 2 -29.21 -42.42 -9.73
CA SER A 2 -29.29 -43.66 -10.46
C SER A 2 -28.13 -44.62 -10.03
N PRO A 3 -28.32 -45.95 -10.10
CA PRO A 3 -27.26 -46.93 -9.76
C PRO A 3 -25.98 -46.69 -10.60
N ALA A 4 -26.14 -46.36 -11.88
CA ALA A 4 -25.01 -46.07 -12.78
C ALA A 4 -24.17 -44.84 -12.30
N MET A 5 -24.84 -43.76 -11.85
CA MET A 5 -24.18 -42.60 -11.32
C MET A 5 -23.52 -42.89 -9.96
N GLY A 6 -24.15 -43.71 -9.11
CA GLY A 6 -23.57 -44.16 -7.85
C GLY A 6 -22.26 -44.91 -8.05
N ASN A 7 -22.25 -45.88 -8.98
CA ASN A 7 -21.03 -46.62 -9.32
C ASN A 7 -19.93 -45.72 -9.89
N ARG A 8 -20.29 -44.70 -10.71
CA ARG A 8 -19.33 -43.76 -11.24
C ARG A 8 -18.73 -42.86 -10.16
N VAL A 9 -19.53 -42.41 -9.18
CA VAL A 9 -19.03 -41.65 -8.02
C VAL A 9 -18.06 -42.50 -7.23
N LEU A 10 -18.41 -43.72 -6.89
CA LEU A 10 -17.52 -44.63 -6.13
C LEU A 10 -16.23 -44.93 -6.90
N SER A 11 -16.28 -45.15 -8.22
CA SER A 11 -15.09 -45.42 -9.02
C SER A 11 -14.14 -44.20 -9.07
N VAL A 12 -14.68 -42.97 -9.21
CA VAL A 12 -13.87 -41.79 -9.23
C VAL A 12 -13.28 -41.50 -7.85
N LEU A 13 -14.06 -41.62 -6.78
CA LEU A 13 -13.55 -41.47 -5.42
C LEU A 13 -12.44 -42.48 -5.09
N GLN A 14 -12.60 -43.74 -5.48
CA GLN A 14 -11.56 -44.75 -5.29
C GLN A 14 -10.30 -44.45 -6.12
N ALA A 15 -10.46 -44.05 -7.37
CA ALA A 15 -9.32 -43.62 -8.20
C ALA A 15 -8.58 -42.45 -7.60
N ARG A 16 -9.30 -41.45 -7.06
CA ARG A 16 -8.72 -40.29 -6.37
C ARG A 16 -7.98 -40.66 -5.10
N ARG A 17 -8.53 -41.60 -4.31
CA ARG A 17 -7.85 -42.15 -3.12
C ARG A 17 -6.53 -42.81 -3.48
N LEU A 18 -6.54 -43.67 -4.50
CA LEU A 18 -5.33 -44.38 -4.95
C LEU A 18 -4.28 -43.44 -5.55
N ALA A 19 -4.71 -42.41 -6.27
CA ALA A 19 -3.83 -41.44 -6.86
C ALA A 19 -3.33 -40.38 -5.89
N GLY A 20 -3.85 -40.32 -4.65
CA GLY A 20 -3.55 -39.28 -3.68
C GLY A 20 -4.07 -37.88 -4.09
N THR A 21 -5.13 -37.81 -4.90
CA THR A 21 -5.71 -36.57 -5.42
C THR A 21 -7.10 -36.27 -4.83
N LEU A 22 -7.36 -36.80 -3.62
CA LEU A 22 -8.64 -36.59 -2.94
C LEU A 22 -8.85 -35.16 -2.45
N ASP A 23 -7.79 -34.41 -2.26
CA ASP A 23 -7.71 -33.02 -1.89
C ASP A 23 -8.01 -32.04 -3.05
N LEU A 24 -8.03 -32.51 -4.29
CA LEU A 24 -8.31 -31.74 -5.47
C LEU A 24 -9.81 -31.77 -5.83
N ASP A 25 -10.26 -30.76 -6.55
CA ASP A 25 -11.65 -30.63 -6.99
C ASP A 25 -12.12 -31.85 -7.78
N LEU A 26 -13.31 -32.34 -7.44
CA LEU A 26 -13.94 -33.45 -8.17
C LEU A 26 -14.40 -33.00 -9.55
N PRO A 27 -14.46 -33.93 -10.53
CA PRO A 27 -14.95 -33.60 -11.87
C PRO A 27 -16.33 -32.95 -11.87
N ALA A 28 -16.53 -31.97 -12.74
CA ALA A 28 -17.72 -31.11 -12.78
C ALA A 28 -19.03 -31.90 -13.04
N ASP A 29 -18.97 -33.06 -13.70
CA ASP A 29 -20.09 -33.96 -13.92
C ASP A 29 -20.57 -34.58 -12.60
N ILE A 30 -19.67 -34.88 -11.66
CA ILE A 30 -19.99 -35.41 -10.34
C ILE A 30 -20.49 -34.30 -9.41
N THR A 31 -19.81 -33.19 -9.34
CA THR A 31 -20.20 -32.06 -8.46
C THR A 31 -21.54 -31.47 -8.80
N ARG A 32 -21.94 -31.49 -10.10
CA ARG A 32 -23.28 -31.04 -10.55
C ARG A 32 -24.38 -32.07 -10.28
N ALA A 33 -24.07 -33.36 -10.33
CA ALA A 33 -25.05 -34.43 -10.22
C ALA A 33 -25.26 -34.94 -8.80
N THR A 34 -24.38 -34.63 -7.86
CA THR A 34 -24.38 -35.19 -6.49
C THR A 34 -24.29 -34.10 -5.43
N ARG A 35 -24.97 -34.32 -4.30
CA ARG A 35 -24.85 -33.47 -3.12
C ARG A 35 -23.59 -33.84 -2.32
N PRO A 36 -22.93 -32.88 -1.64
CA PRO A 36 -21.74 -33.18 -0.82
C PRO A 36 -21.95 -34.28 0.23
N SER A 37 -23.15 -34.39 0.79
CA SER A 37 -23.51 -35.45 1.73
C SER A 37 -23.42 -36.84 1.12
N MET A 38 -23.74 -37.02 -0.15
CA MET A 38 -23.64 -38.29 -0.85
C MET A 38 -22.19 -38.68 -1.16
N ILE A 39 -21.33 -37.70 -1.40
CA ILE A 39 -19.89 -37.91 -1.59
C ILE A 39 -19.28 -38.43 -0.29
N ASN A 40 -19.65 -37.85 0.86
CA ASN A 40 -19.18 -38.28 2.16
C ASN A 40 -19.60 -39.73 2.50
N VAL A 41 -20.87 -40.08 2.22
CA VAL A 41 -21.36 -41.47 2.39
C VAL A 41 -20.58 -42.43 1.48
N GLY A 42 -20.28 -42.03 0.24
CA GLY A 42 -19.46 -42.84 -0.66
C GLY A 42 -18.02 -43.01 -0.15
N LEU A 43 -17.42 -42.00 0.42
CA LEU A 43 -16.10 -42.06 1.02
C LEU A 43 -16.09 -42.97 2.28
N GLU A 44 -17.08 -42.85 3.15
CA GLU A 44 -17.20 -43.74 4.32
C GLU A 44 -17.35 -45.21 3.91
N TYR A 45 -18.18 -45.47 2.89
CA TYR A 45 -18.31 -46.84 2.34
C TYR A 45 -16.97 -47.37 1.82
N LEU A 46 -16.22 -46.53 1.06
CA LEU A 46 -14.92 -46.94 0.52
C LEU A 46 -13.87 -47.14 1.62
N ARG A 47 -13.86 -46.27 2.64
CA ARG A 47 -12.95 -46.42 3.80
C ARG A 47 -13.20 -47.69 4.58
N LYS A 48 -14.47 -48.06 4.75
CA LYS A 48 -14.86 -49.28 5.47
C LYS A 48 -14.53 -50.54 4.70
N ASN A 49 -14.79 -50.60 3.40
CA ASN A 49 -14.65 -51.80 2.60
C ASN A 49 -13.28 -51.95 1.91
N TYR A 50 -12.58 -50.83 1.69
CA TYR A 50 -11.26 -50.78 1.06
C TYR A 50 -10.34 -49.89 1.88
N PRO A 51 -9.89 -50.34 3.06
CA PRO A 51 -9.03 -49.56 3.94
C PRO A 51 -7.68 -49.33 3.26
N MET A 52 -7.23 -48.08 3.27
CA MET A 52 -5.93 -47.62 2.77
C MET A 52 -5.52 -46.38 3.52
N ASP A 53 -4.23 -46.12 3.56
CA ASP A 53 -3.68 -44.86 4.08
C ASP A 53 -3.77 -43.78 3.01
N GLU A 54 -4.77 -42.89 3.16
CA GLU A 54 -5.05 -41.81 2.23
C GLU A 54 -3.97 -40.69 2.34
N ASP A 55 -3.48 -40.47 3.57
CA ASP A 55 -2.47 -39.44 3.83
C ASP A 55 -1.13 -39.87 3.21
N ALA A 56 -0.75 -41.13 3.34
CA ALA A 56 0.44 -41.68 2.68
C ALA A 56 0.37 -41.54 1.15
N ALA A 57 -0.82 -41.77 0.55
CA ALA A 57 -1.01 -41.63 -0.88
C ALA A 57 -0.89 -40.14 -1.33
N ILE A 58 -1.40 -39.21 -0.54
CA ILE A 58 -1.28 -37.77 -0.80
C ILE A 58 0.18 -37.32 -0.68
N ILE A 59 0.89 -37.73 0.36
CA ILE A 59 2.30 -37.42 0.57
C ILE A 59 3.14 -37.96 -0.59
N ALA A 60 2.93 -39.22 -0.99
CA ALA A 60 3.66 -39.84 -2.10
C ALA A 60 3.40 -39.11 -3.46
N ARG A 61 2.21 -38.54 -3.65
CA ARG A 61 1.94 -37.70 -4.81
C ARG A 61 2.72 -36.39 -4.72
N ILE A 62 2.65 -35.69 -3.60
CA ILE A 62 3.35 -34.39 -3.41
C ILE A 62 4.85 -34.57 -3.62
N GLU A 63 5.45 -35.60 -3.01
CA GLU A 63 6.89 -35.90 -3.20
C GLU A 63 7.24 -36.23 -4.66
N ARG A 64 6.32 -36.83 -5.42
CA ARG A 64 6.52 -37.08 -6.85
C ARG A 64 6.44 -35.79 -7.66
N GLU A 65 5.43 -34.97 -7.40
CA GLU A 65 5.26 -33.67 -8.07
C GLU A 65 6.43 -32.72 -7.75
N GLU A 66 6.92 -32.71 -6.51
CA GLU A 66 8.11 -31.95 -6.12
C GLU A 66 9.35 -32.43 -6.86
N ARG A 67 9.56 -33.75 -6.94
CA ARG A 67 10.68 -34.36 -7.66
C ARG A 67 10.64 -34.04 -9.17
N GLU A 68 9.47 -34.18 -9.79
CA GLU A 68 9.27 -33.82 -11.19
C GLU A 68 9.53 -32.33 -11.45
N TYR A 69 9.12 -31.50 -10.49
CA TYR A 69 9.36 -30.06 -10.55
C TYR A 69 10.85 -29.73 -10.39
N GLU A 70 11.54 -30.37 -9.44
CA GLU A 70 13.00 -30.23 -9.26
C GLU A 70 13.78 -30.71 -10.47
N GLU A 71 13.40 -31.87 -11.04
CA GLU A 71 14.01 -32.38 -12.27
C GLU A 71 13.78 -31.43 -13.46
N LYS A 72 12.60 -30.81 -13.53
CA LYS A 72 12.31 -29.81 -14.56
C LYS A 72 13.15 -28.55 -14.39
N LEU A 73 13.28 -28.07 -13.15
CA LEU A 73 14.13 -26.93 -12.82
C LEU A 73 15.61 -27.24 -13.11
N ALA A 74 16.07 -28.48 -12.77
CA ALA A 74 17.44 -28.89 -13.08
C ALA A 74 17.70 -28.92 -14.59
N ARG A 75 16.80 -29.47 -15.40
CA ARG A 75 16.90 -29.43 -16.87
C ARG A 75 16.89 -28.02 -17.42
N GLU A 76 15.99 -27.16 -16.92
CA GLU A 76 15.98 -25.75 -17.32
C GLU A 76 17.28 -25.02 -16.92
N ALA A 77 17.84 -25.35 -15.76
CA ALA A 77 19.11 -24.80 -15.32
C ALA A 77 20.31 -25.32 -16.17
N GLU A 78 20.28 -26.60 -16.59
CA GLU A 78 21.25 -27.17 -17.52
C GLU A 78 21.18 -26.51 -18.91
N GLU A 79 19.94 -26.37 -19.45
CA GLU A 79 19.71 -25.69 -20.74
C GLU A 79 20.17 -24.23 -20.74
N LEU A 80 20.07 -23.57 -19.58
CA LEU A 80 20.51 -22.19 -19.39
C LEU A 80 22.00 -22.07 -19.01
N GLY A 81 22.74 -23.19 -18.87
CA GLY A 81 24.12 -23.20 -18.47
C GLY A 81 24.40 -22.81 -17.02
N LEU A 82 23.36 -22.80 -16.15
CA LEU A 82 23.50 -22.49 -14.73
C LEU A 82 23.93 -23.69 -13.90
N TYR A 83 23.70 -24.90 -14.37
CA TYR A 83 24.01 -26.15 -13.72
C TYR A 83 24.74 -27.09 -14.68
N LYS A 84 25.92 -27.52 -14.29
CA LYS A 84 26.60 -28.65 -14.94
C LYS A 84 26.65 -29.78 -13.92
N PRO A 85 26.15 -30.99 -14.26
CA PRO A 85 26.29 -32.13 -13.37
C PRO A 85 27.78 -32.40 -13.09
N GLN A 86 28.13 -32.54 -11.82
CA GLN A 86 29.49 -32.73 -11.36
C GLN A 86 30.07 -34.04 -11.89
N SER A 87 30.85 -33.98 -12.96
CA SER A 87 31.88 -34.97 -13.25
C SER A 87 33.23 -34.36 -12.90
N GLY A 88 33.61 -34.48 -11.64
CA GLY A 88 34.92 -34.31 -11.04
C GLY A 88 35.89 -33.34 -11.69
N THR A 89 35.97 -32.13 -11.27
CA THR A 89 37.16 -31.37 -10.89
C THR A 89 36.74 -29.93 -10.58
N TYR A 90 36.63 -29.63 -9.29
CA TYR A 90 36.51 -28.25 -8.82
C TYR A 90 37.79 -27.48 -9.16
N GLY A 91 37.72 -26.44 -9.93
CA GLY A 91 38.80 -25.47 -10.07
C GLY A 91 38.94 -24.75 -11.40
N ALA A 92 38.47 -25.32 -12.49
CA ALA A 92 38.71 -24.74 -13.82
C ALA A 92 37.51 -23.98 -14.43
N GLU A 93 36.34 -24.00 -13.80
CA GLU A 93 35.08 -23.62 -14.46
C GLU A 93 34.45 -22.33 -13.94
N LEU A 94 35.03 -21.66 -12.95
CA LEU A 94 34.56 -20.35 -12.43
C LEU A 94 35.23 -19.14 -13.11
N GLY A 95 36.05 -19.37 -14.06
CA GLY A 95 36.70 -18.32 -14.84
C GLY A 95 36.90 -18.74 -16.27
N GLU A 96 36.30 -18.06 -17.13
CA GLU A 96 36.67 -17.88 -18.55
C GLU A 96 35.73 -18.46 -19.60
N GLN A 97 35.17 -17.48 -20.33
CA GLN A 97 35.49 -17.31 -21.75
C GLN A 97 35.33 -18.60 -22.56
N ASN A 98 34.14 -19.10 -22.64
CA ASN A 98 33.67 -19.73 -23.86
C ASN A 98 32.21 -20.16 -23.67
N ASP A 99 31.36 -19.17 -23.58
CA ASP A 99 29.96 -19.39 -23.98
C ASP A 99 29.93 -19.21 -25.51
N PRO A 100 29.83 -20.29 -26.29
CA PRO A 100 29.81 -20.20 -27.75
C PRO A 100 28.57 -19.42 -28.24
N SER A 101 27.61 -19.12 -27.39
CA SER A 101 26.41 -18.36 -27.73
C SER A 101 26.49 -16.86 -27.39
N GLY A 102 27.49 -16.41 -26.62
CA GLY A 102 27.66 -14.99 -26.24
C GLY A 102 26.49 -14.36 -25.48
N ARG A 103 25.58 -15.16 -24.97
CA ARG A 103 24.38 -14.70 -24.26
C ARG A 103 24.51 -14.92 -22.75
N SER A 104 24.47 -13.83 -21.99
CA SER A 104 24.38 -13.92 -20.53
C SER A 104 23.11 -14.70 -20.12
N VAL A 105 23.30 -15.77 -19.35
CA VAL A 105 22.22 -16.62 -18.82
C VAL A 105 21.20 -15.80 -18.04
N LEU A 106 21.65 -14.83 -17.26
CA LEU A 106 20.79 -13.90 -16.53
C LEU A 106 19.93 -13.04 -17.46
N LYS A 107 20.45 -12.71 -18.66
CA LYS A 107 19.69 -11.99 -19.68
C LYS A 107 18.60 -12.86 -20.27
N ALA A 108 18.91 -14.13 -20.56
CA ALA A 108 17.94 -15.10 -21.10
C ALA A 108 16.81 -15.38 -20.10
N ILE A 109 17.12 -15.52 -18.80
CA ILE A 109 16.12 -15.67 -17.74
C ILE A 109 15.23 -14.43 -17.62
N ARG A 110 15.82 -13.24 -17.71
CA ARG A 110 15.08 -11.98 -17.67
C ARG A 110 14.13 -11.84 -18.85
N GLU A 111 14.61 -12.12 -20.06
CA GLU A 111 13.79 -12.09 -21.29
C GLU A 111 12.66 -13.12 -21.25
N ARG A 112 12.90 -14.33 -20.71
CA ARG A 112 11.85 -15.35 -20.54
C ARG A 112 10.80 -14.91 -19.53
N ASN A 113 11.21 -14.37 -18.39
CA ASN A 113 10.29 -13.85 -17.38
C ASN A 113 9.50 -12.65 -17.88
N GLU A 114 10.13 -11.75 -18.63
CA GLU A 114 9.46 -10.61 -19.25
C GLU A 114 8.39 -11.06 -20.27
N LYS A 115 8.75 -12.01 -21.15
CA LYS A 115 7.79 -12.60 -22.11
C LYS A 115 6.61 -13.28 -21.40
N ARG A 116 6.87 -14.00 -20.29
CA ARG A 116 5.80 -14.62 -19.49
C ARG A 116 4.89 -13.58 -18.87
N LEU A 117 5.45 -12.52 -18.27
CA LEU A 117 4.66 -11.44 -17.67
C LEU A 117 3.84 -10.67 -18.71
N LEU A 118 4.40 -10.44 -19.91
CA LEU A 118 3.68 -9.81 -21.01
C LEU A 118 2.53 -10.70 -21.50
N ALA A 119 2.75 -12.01 -21.64
CA ALA A 119 1.72 -12.96 -22.04
C ALA A 119 0.60 -13.06 -20.98
N GLU A 120 0.93 -13.07 -19.68
CA GLU A 120 -0.07 -13.02 -18.60
C GLU A 120 -0.85 -11.71 -18.59
N ALA A 121 -0.20 -10.58 -18.84
CA ALA A 121 -0.84 -9.27 -18.93
C ALA A 121 -1.81 -9.20 -20.12
N GLU A 122 -1.38 -9.74 -21.28
CA GLU A 122 -2.23 -9.79 -22.48
C GLU A 122 -3.43 -10.72 -22.30
N LYS A 123 -3.23 -11.90 -21.65
CA LYS A 123 -4.32 -12.81 -21.30
C LYS A 123 -5.35 -12.14 -20.38
N LYS A 124 -4.90 -11.46 -19.33
CA LYS A 124 -5.79 -10.70 -18.43
C LYS A 124 -6.53 -9.57 -19.14
N ARG A 125 -5.86 -8.93 -20.10
CA ARG A 125 -6.47 -7.90 -20.93
C ARG A 125 -7.58 -8.48 -21.83
N GLN A 126 -7.34 -9.64 -22.45
CA GLN A 126 -8.34 -10.33 -23.27
C GLN A 126 -9.53 -10.79 -22.43
N GLU A 127 -9.29 -11.41 -21.27
CA GLU A 127 -10.35 -11.80 -20.32
C GLU A 127 -11.20 -10.60 -19.87
N TRP A 128 -10.56 -9.44 -19.68
CA TRP A 128 -11.26 -8.21 -19.34
C TRP A 128 -12.12 -7.68 -20.51
N LEU A 129 -11.60 -7.72 -21.73
CA LEU A 129 -12.33 -7.31 -22.95
C LEU A 129 -13.54 -8.22 -23.20
N GLU A 130 -13.35 -9.53 -23.09
CA GLU A 130 -14.45 -10.50 -23.22
C GLU A 130 -15.51 -10.31 -22.11
N GLY A 131 -15.07 -10.02 -20.89
CA GLY A 131 -15.97 -9.68 -19.77
C GLY A 131 -16.78 -8.41 -20.06
N GLU A 132 -16.17 -7.39 -20.68
CA GLU A 132 -16.87 -6.15 -21.04
C GLU A 132 -17.84 -6.34 -22.21
N GLU A 133 -17.50 -7.17 -23.19
CA GLU A 133 -18.41 -7.52 -24.30
C GLU A 133 -19.62 -8.30 -23.77
N ASN A 134 -19.41 -9.31 -22.94
CA ASN A 134 -20.49 -10.07 -22.30
C ASN A 134 -21.40 -9.19 -21.43
N TYR A 135 -20.82 -8.21 -20.72
CA TYR A 135 -21.60 -7.24 -19.96
C TYR A 135 -22.45 -6.34 -20.86
N ARG A 136 -21.90 -5.88 -21.99
CA ARG A 136 -22.62 -5.08 -22.99
C ARG A 136 -23.77 -5.86 -23.65
N GLU A 137 -23.56 -7.13 -23.93
CA GLU A 137 -24.63 -7.99 -24.48
C GLU A 137 -25.77 -8.19 -23.47
N LYS A 138 -25.44 -8.52 -22.21
CA LYS A 138 -26.46 -8.61 -21.15
C LYS A 138 -27.20 -7.30 -20.93
N LEU A 139 -26.51 -6.16 -21.03
CA LEU A 139 -27.15 -4.85 -20.94
C LEU A 139 -28.08 -4.60 -22.10
N LYS A 140 -27.72 -4.98 -23.35
CA LYS A 140 -28.57 -4.90 -24.54
C LYS A 140 -29.83 -5.78 -24.41
N GLU A 141 -29.65 -7.02 -23.89
CA GLU A 141 -30.80 -7.92 -23.63
C GLU A 141 -31.75 -7.37 -22.56
N HIS A 142 -31.22 -6.82 -21.47
CA HIS A 142 -32.04 -6.18 -20.44
C HIS A 142 -32.77 -4.93 -20.96
N MET A 143 -32.11 -4.12 -21.78
CA MET A 143 -32.75 -2.96 -22.43
C MET A 143 -33.80 -3.39 -23.44
N ALA A 144 -33.58 -4.45 -24.23
CA ALA A 144 -34.54 -4.99 -25.17
C ALA A 144 -35.77 -5.55 -24.42
N LYS A 145 -35.58 -6.24 -23.30
CA LYS A 145 -36.69 -6.73 -22.45
C LYS A 145 -37.49 -5.59 -21.83
N ASN A 146 -36.84 -4.53 -21.35
CA ASN A 146 -37.53 -3.35 -20.82
C ASN A 146 -38.25 -2.55 -21.91
N THR A 147 -37.75 -2.49 -23.14
CA THR A 147 -38.40 -1.81 -24.25
C THR A 147 -39.64 -2.59 -24.72
N ALA A 148 -39.68 -3.92 -24.59
CA ALA A 148 -40.85 -4.74 -24.86
C ALA A 148 -41.98 -4.52 -23.85
N LEU A 149 -41.67 -4.12 -22.60
CA LEU A 149 -42.65 -3.78 -21.55
C LEU A 149 -43.18 -2.34 -21.64
N GLN A 150 -42.53 -1.46 -22.40
CA GLN A 150 -42.95 -0.06 -22.61
C GLN A 150 -43.73 0.15 -23.94
N LYS A 151 -44.34 -0.88 -24.50
CA LYS A 151 -45.32 -0.73 -25.57
C LYS A 151 -46.67 -0.28 -25.01
N ILE A 152 -46.72 0.90 -24.43
CA ILE A 152 -47.90 1.68 -24.15
C ILE A 152 -47.70 3.03 -24.83
N GLU A 153 -48.31 3.17 -25.99
CA GLU A 153 -48.79 4.38 -26.67
C GLU A 153 -47.96 5.66 -26.41
N ASP A 154 -46.76 5.74 -27.01
CA ASP A 154 -46.32 7.00 -27.62
C ASP A 154 -45.18 6.75 -28.61
N THR A 155 -45.37 7.20 -29.81
CA THR A 155 -44.52 7.09 -30.98
C THR A 155 -43.34 8.07 -30.91
N THR A 156 -42.50 7.96 -29.90
CA THR A 156 -41.15 8.51 -29.96
C THR A 156 -40.20 7.35 -29.73
N ALA A 157 -39.70 6.80 -30.84
CA ALA A 157 -38.57 5.89 -30.80
C ALA A 157 -37.44 6.52 -29.98
N LEU A 158 -37.22 5.99 -28.78
CA LEU A 158 -35.98 6.21 -28.08
C LEU A 158 -34.88 5.55 -28.93
N GLU A 159 -34.32 6.33 -29.86
CA GLU A 159 -33.05 5.97 -30.46
C GLU A 159 -32.10 5.66 -29.29
N VAL A 160 -31.66 4.42 -29.25
CA VAL A 160 -30.53 4.04 -28.37
C VAL A 160 -29.37 4.91 -28.84
N LYS A 161 -29.23 6.09 -28.26
CA LYS A 161 -28.07 6.94 -28.52
C LYS A 161 -26.85 6.08 -28.15
N GLY A 162 -26.19 5.57 -29.20
CA GLY A 162 -24.91 4.91 -29.05
C GLY A 162 -24.08 5.77 -28.10
N ARG A 163 -23.32 5.15 -27.20
CA ARG A 163 -22.43 5.87 -26.28
C ARG A 163 -21.66 6.89 -27.12
N ALA A 164 -22.00 8.18 -26.93
CA ALA A 164 -21.43 9.22 -27.77
C ALA A 164 -19.91 9.08 -27.72
N ASP A 165 -19.31 9.07 -28.90
CA ASP A 165 -17.85 9.08 -29.03
C ASP A 165 -17.27 10.11 -28.04
N PRO A 166 -16.31 9.74 -27.19
CA PRO A 166 -15.68 10.68 -26.26
C PRO A 166 -15.19 11.94 -26.98
N SER A 167 -14.79 11.84 -28.24
CA SER A 167 -14.38 12.97 -29.08
C SER A 167 -15.52 13.96 -29.35
N GLN A 168 -16.79 13.52 -29.31
CA GLN A 168 -17.98 14.37 -29.53
C GLN A 168 -18.48 15.05 -28.24
N ARG A 169 -17.95 14.69 -27.07
CA ARG A 169 -18.28 15.32 -25.79
C ARG A 169 -17.13 16.23 -25.36
N PRO A 170 -17.27 17.55 -25.52
CA PRO A 170 -16.16 18.49 -25.28
C PRO A 170 -15.57 18.39 -23.85
N LEU A 171 -16.42 18.14 -22.85
CA LEU A 171 -15.97 17.95 -21.47
C LEU A 171 -15.15 16.66 -21.29
N LEU A 172 -15.59 15.57 -21.88
CA LEU A 172 -14.90 14.27 -21.79
C LEU A 172 -13.58 14.30 -22.57
N ALA A 173 -13.57 14.88 -23.76
CA ALA A 173 -12.36 15.11 -24.55
C ALA A 173 -11.35 15.99 -23.80
N TRP A 174 -11.83 17.04 -23.13
CA TRP A 174 -11.01 17.89 -22.30
C TRP A 174 -10.40 17.15 -21.10
N ILE A 175 -11.19 16.35 -20.37
CA ILE A 175 -10.72 15.50 -19.26
C ILE A 175 -9.67 14.51 -19.77
N GLN A 176 -9.96 13.81 -20.88
CA GLN A 176 -9.07 12.83 -21.49
C GLN A 176 -7.74 13.44 -21.93
N LYS A 177 -7.77 14.62 -22.55
CA LYS A 177 -6.56 15.38 -22.92
C LYS A 177 -5.66 15.63 -21.71
N HIS A 178 -6.26 16.10 -20.60
CA HIS A 178 -5.50 16.39 -19.39
C HIS A 178 -5.01 15.09 -18.69
N HIS A 179 -5.78 14.02 -18.74
CA HIS A 179 -5.37 12.73 -18.23
C HIS A 179 -4.15 12.19 -19.01
N LEU A 180 -4.22 12.15 -20.34
CA LEU A 180 -3.10 11.72 -21.18
C LEU A 180 -1.85 12.56 -20.90
N ARG A 181 -2.00 13.89 -20.85
CA ARG A 181 -0.88 14.80 -20.54
C ARG A 181 -0.30 14.60 -19.13
N ALA A 182 -1.11 14.16 -18.18
CA ALA A 182 -0.67 13.92 -16.80
C ALA A 182 0.01 12.56 -16.63
N THR A 183 -0.35 11.57 -17.45
CA THR A 183 0.18 10.20 -17.43
C THR A 183 1.31 9.98 -18.44
N ASP A 184 1.52 10.92 -19.35
CA ASP A 184 2.64 10.91 -20.28
C ASP A 184 3.95 11.19 -19.52
N THR A 185 4.59 10.11 -19.12
CA THR A 185 5.91 10.10 -18.48
C THR A 185 6.92 9.50 -19.44
N GLU A 186 7.48 10.33 -20.31
CA GLU A 186 8.64 9.97 -21.15
C GLU A 186 9.94 9.76 -20.33
N THR A 187 9.82 9.46 -19.04
CA THR A 187 11.00 9.28 -18.20
C THR A 187 11.51 7.87 -18.39
N ASP A 188 12.56 7.71 -19.16
CA ASP A 188 13.36 6.47 -19.17
C ASP A 188 14.04 6.30 -17.81
N PHE A 189 13.48 5.44 -16.97
CA PHE A 189 13.99 5.12 -15.64
C PHE A 189 14.82 3.83 -15.61
N SER A 190 15.03 3.20 -16.77
CA SER A 190 15.83 1.95 -16.91
C SER A 190 17.28 2.16 -16.48
N ASN A 191 17.82 3.36 -16.73
CA ASN A 191 19.21 3.73 -16.45
C ASN A 191 19.42 4.32 -15.03
N LEU A 192 18.38 4.47 -14.22
CA LEU A 192 18.51 5.05 -12.88
C LEU A 192 19.07 4.02 -11.89
N THR A 193 20.23 4.29 -11.35
CA THR A 193 20.85 3.49 -10.28
C THR A 193 20.17 3.75 -8.92
N THR A 194 20.38 2.85 -7.96
CA THR A 194 19.91 3.05 -6.57
C THR A 194 20.42 4.36 -5.98
N SER A 195 21.69 4.68 -6.21
CA SER A 195 22.31 5.91 -5.71
C SER A 195 21.70 7.16 -6.34
N SER A 196 21.44 7.16 -7.65
CA SER A 196 20.81 8.30 -8.34
C SER A 196 19.36 8.55 -7.87
N ARG A 197 18.66 7.51 -7.38
CA ARG A 197 17.33 7.64 -6.78
C ARG A 197 17.37 8.17 -5.34
N LEU A 198 18.34 7.72 -4.54
CA LEU A 198 18.36 8.00 -3.10
C LEU A 198 19.18 9.23 -2.70
N ILE A 199 20.34 9.48 -3.32
CA ILE A 199 21.23 10.58 -2.90
C ILE A 199 20.57 11.95 -3.00
N PRO A 200 19.93 12.35 -4.11
CA PRO A 200 19.27 13.65 -4.19
C PRO A 200 18.13 13.78 -3.18
N SER A 201 17.39 12.69 -2.96
CA SER A 201 16.28 12.65 -1.99
C SER A 201 16.79 12.75 -0.56
N LEU A 202 17.92 12.13 -0.23
CA LEU A 202 18.57 12.23 1.08
C LEU A 202 19.05 13.67 1.35
N ILE A 203 19.78 14.25 0.41
CA ILE A 203 20.28 15.64 0.54
C ILE A 203 19.12 16.60 0.75
N PHE A 204 18.06 16.46 -0.05
CA PHE A 204 16.87 17.28 0.09
C PHE A 204 16.18 17.09 1.44
N THR A 205 16.05 15.85 1.90
CA THR A 205 15.48 15.54 3.23
C THR A 205 16.29 16.18 4.34
N LEU A 206 17.61 16.05 4.32
CA LEU A 206 18.50 16.68 5.32
C LEU A 206 18.38 18.21 5.31
N MET A 207 18.28 18.81 4.12
CA MET A 207 18.05 20.24 3.98
C MET A 207 16.73 20.67 4.61
N VAL A 208 15.63 19.95 4.33
CA VAL A 208 14.31 20.24 4.91
C VAL A 208 14.35 20.08 6.44
N LEU A 209 14.99 19.03 6.97
CA LEU A 209 15.14 18.83 8.41
C LEU A 209 15.91 19.98 9.06
N ALA A 210 17.00 20.45 8.43
CA ALA A 210 17.77 21.59 8.90
C ALA A 210 16.94 22.89 8.89
N LEU A 211 16.16 23.11 7.85
CA LEU A 211 15.24 24.27 7.75
C LEU A 211 14.13 24.18 8.82
N CYS A 212 13.55 23.01 9.05
CA CYS A 212 12.57 22.78 10.12
C CYS A 212 13.16 23.09 11.49
N TYR A 213 14.39 22.64 11.74
CA TYR A 213 15.09 22.93 12.99
C TYR A 213 15.36 24.43 13.14
N GLY A 214 15.92 25.07 12.11
CA GLY A 214 16.16 26.52 12.11
C GLY A 214 14.86 27.31 12.35
N PHE A 215 13.78 26.94 11.66
CA PHE A 215 12.46 27.54 11.86
C PHE A 215 11.96 27.36 13.30
N ALA A 216 12.04 26.17 13.86
CA ALA A 216 11.58 25.91 15.22
C ALA A 216 12.33 26.75 16.29
N VAL A 217 13.62 27.03 16.05
CA VAL A 217 14.46 27.81 16.99
C VAL A 217 14.24 29.32 16.83
N THR A 218 14.01 29.79 15.61
CA THR A 218 13.94 31.25 15.32
C THR A 218 12.51 31.80 15.31
N TYR A 219 11.49 30.92 15.17
CA TYR A 219 10.12 31.35 15.07
C TYR A 219 9.61 32.02 16.34
N GLN A 220 9.14 33.25 16.20
CA GLN A 220 8.43 34.00 17.25
C GLN A 220 6.95 34.13 16.87
N PRO A 221 6.03 33.74 17.77
CA PRO A 221 4.61 33.87 17.48
C PRO A 221 4.19 35.35 17.43
N PRO A 222 3.36 35.74 16.44
CA PRO A 222 2.87 37.13 16.36
C PRO A 222 1.99 37.46 17.56
N ALA A 223 2.02 38.73 17.96
CA ALA A 223 1.13 39.27 18.98
C ALA A 223 -0.35 39.02 18.60
N LYS A 224 -1.25 38.97 19.57
CA LYS A 224 -2.68 38.66 19.32
C LYS A 224 -3.30 39.65 18.31
N ALA A 225 -2.92 40.93 18.35
CA ALA A 225 -3.43 41.95 17.44
C ALA A 225 -2.97 41.75 15.99
N ASP A 226 -1.80 41.16 15.78
CA ASP A 226 -1.18 40.98 14.47
C ASP A 226 -1.58 39.63 13.80
N ARG A 227 -2.45 38.84 14.46
CA ARG A 227 -2.92 37.57 13.90
C ARG A 227 -4.01 37.82 12.87
N MET A 228 -3.98 37.06 11.78
CA MET A 228 -5.02 37.08 10.74
C MET A 228 -6.42 36.80 11.32
N TRP A 229 -6.52 35.94 12.33
CA TRP A 229 -7.75 35.62 13.08
C TRP A 229 -7.50 35.74 14.58
N PRO A 230 -7.59 36.93 15.16
CA PRO A 230 -7.29 37.18 16.58
C PRO A 230 -8.20 36.44 17.55
N SER A 231 -9.43 36.10 17.12
CA SER A 231 -10.44 35.38 17.92
C SER A 231 -10.24 33.85 17.94
N LEU A 232 -9.48 33.28 16.98
CA LEU A 232 -9.24 31.85 16.94
C LEU A 232 -8.03 31.45 17.78
N PRO A 233 -8.13 30.34 18.55
CA PRO A 233 -6.96 29.76 19.20
C PRO A 233 -5.85 29.44 18.19
N PRO A 234 -4.57 29.71 18.50
CA PRO A 234 -3.46 29.48 17.56
C PRO A 234 -3.37 28.02 17.07
N ALA A 235 -3.65 27.05 17.93
CA ALA A 235 -3.68 25.64 17.55
C ALA A 235 -4.78 25.36 16.52
N ALA A 236 -6.01 25.78 16.80
CA ALA A 236 -7.12 25.61 15.87
C ALA A 236 -6.83 26.24 14.52
N ALA A 237 -6.32 27.48 14.51
CA ALA A 237 -5.98 28.19 13.25
C ALA A 237 -4.90 27.44 12.45
N THR A 238 -3.83 26.97 13.11
CA THR A 238 -2.72 26.27 12.43
C THR A 238 -3.17 24.91 11.90
N VAL A 239 -3.86 24.13 12.72
CA VAL A 239 -4.33 22.79 12.31
C VAL A 239 -5.39 22.89 11.23
N SER A 240 -6.34 23.85 11.32
CA SER A 240 -7.32 24.10 10.27
C SER A 240 -6.67 24.53 8.95
N ALA A 241 -5.59 25.30 8.98
CA ALA A 241 -4.85 25.67 7.77
C ALA A 241 -4.22 24.43 7.09
N ILE A 242 -3.64 23.52 7.86
CA ILE A 242 -3.11 22.25 7.33
C ILE A 242 -4.23 21.39 6.76
N ILE A 243 -5.35 21.26 7.47
CA ILE A 243 -6.55 20.53 7.00
C ILE A 243 -7.07 21.15 5.71
N GLY A 244 -7.21 22.48 5.67
CA GLY A 244 -7.67 23.20 4.50
C GLY A 244 -6.77 22.99 3.27
N LEU A 245 -5.45 22.94 3.47
CA LEU A 245 -4.50 22.63 2.41
C LEU A 245 -4.69 21.21 1.87
N ASN A 246 -4.84 20.21 2.76
CA ASN A 246 -5.08 18.82 2.37
C ASN A 246 -6.41 18.66 1.62
N VAL A 247 -7.47 19.30 2.12
CA VAL A 247 -8.79 19.31 1.45
C VAL A 247 -8.71 20.01 0.10
N GLY A 248 -8.02 21.16 0.00
CA GLY A 248 -7.83 21.87 -1.25
C GLY A 248 -7.12 21.00 -2.31
N ILE A 249 -6.04 20.32 -1.93
CA ILE A 249 -5.32 19.41 -2.82
C ILE A 249 -6.20 18.21 -3.21
N PHE A 250 -6.98 17.67 -2.27
CA PHE A 250 -7.95 16.60 -2.57
C PHE A 250 -9.01 17.04 -3.58
N VAL A 251 -9.54 18.27 -3.44
CA VAL A 251 -10.49 18.83 -4.40
C VAL A 251 -9.85 19.02 -5.78
N LEU A 252 -8.59 19.51 -5.84
CA LEU A 252 -7.85 19.62 -7.10
C LEU A 252 -7.68 18.26 -7.79
N TRP A 253 -7.42 17.18 -7.04
CA TRP A 253 -7.37 15.82 -7.56
C TRP A 253 -8.71 15.37 -8.18
N ARG A 254 -9.83 15.80 -7.61
CA ARG A 254 -11.17 15.35 -8.00
C ARG A 254 -11.84 16.22 -9.03
N ALA A 255 -11.65 17.54 -8.94
CA ALA A 255 -12.45 18.50 -9.68
C ALA A 255 -11.67 19.27 -10.77
N TRP A 256 -10.32 19.25 -10.76
CA TRP A 256 -9.54 20.11 -11.63
C TRP A 256 -8.50 19.38 -12.48
N PRO A 257 -8.90 18.75 -13.62
CA PRO A 257 -8.00 18.01 -14.53
C PRO A 257 -6.73 18.75 -14.95
N PRO A 258 -6.72 20.07 -15.21
CA PRO A 258 -5.49 20.78 -15.53
C PRO A 258 -4.40 20.69 -14.48
N ALA A 259 -4.75 20.53 -13.19
CA ALA A 259 -3.78 20.38 -12.11
C ALA A 259 -3.14 18.98 -12.05
N TRP A 260 -3.71 17.97 -12.67
CA TRP A 260 -3.27 16.57 -12.53
C TRP A 260 -1.80 16.34 -12.92
N ARG A 261 -1.29 17.04 -13.95
CA ARG A 261 0.12 16.98 -14.32
C ARG A 261 1.04 17.46 -13.19
N LEU A 262 0.68 18.59 -12.55
CA LEU A 262 1.41 19.14 -11.42
C LEU A 262 1.30 18.23 -10.19
N LEU A 263 0.10 17.73 -9.91
CA LEU A 263 -0.15 16.86 -8.78
C LEU A 263 0.58 15.52 -8.92
N ASN A 264 0.54 14.87 -10.10
CA ASN A 264 1.32 13.66 -10.37
C ASN A 264 2.82 13.92 -10.25
N ARG A 265 3.27 15.10 -10.63
CA ARG A 265 4.69 15.44 -10.62
C ARG A 265 5.24 15.71 -9.21
N TYR A 266 4.47 16.37 -8.35
CA TYR A 266 4.97 16.90 -7.08
C TYR A 266 4.21 16.45 -5.84
N PHE A 267 3.06 15.77 -5.97
CA PHE A 267 2.20 15.38 -4.86
C PHE A 267 2.03 13.86 -4.73
N ILE A 268 2.85 13.11 -5.45
CA ILE A 268 3.00 11.65 -5.31
C ILE A 268 4.49 11.35 -5.26
N SER A 269 4.89 10.44 -4.37
CA SER A 269 6.23 9.87 -4.37
C SER A 269 6.21 8.52 -5.09
N VAL A 270 7.04 8.38 -6.14
CA VAL A 270 7.17 7.15 -6.94
C VAL A 270 8.62 6.68 -6.86
N ALA A 271 8.84 5.45 -6.39
CA ALA A 271 10.19 4.94 -6.17
C ALA A 271 10.98 4.71 -7.48
N ALA A 272 10.29 4.46 -8.60
CA ALA A 272 10.93 4.27 -9.91
C ALA A 272 11.71 5.52 -10.37
N TYR A 273 11.13 6.71 -10.19
CA TYR A 273 11.67 8.01 -10.59
C TYR A 273 11.40 9.08 -9.54
N PRO A 274 12.05 9.01 -8.39
CA PRO A 274 11.75 9.89 -7.28
C PRO A 274 12.07 11.35 -7.62
N ARG A 275 11.14 12.21 -7.26
CA ARG A 275 11.28 13.67 -7.38
C ARG A 275 11.35 14.25 -5.99
N VAL A 276 12.40 15.01 -5.72
CA VAL A 276 12.69 15.53 -4.37
C VAL A 276 11.53 16.34 -3.77
N PHE A 277 10.89 17.21 -4.56
CA PHE A 277 9.72 17.98 -4.10
C PHE A 277 8.49 17.11 -3.82
N GLY A 278 8.43 15.91 -4.41
CA GLY A 278 7.39 14.93 -4.12
C GLY A 278 7.41 14.45 -2.68
N LEU A 279 8.57 14.50 -1.99
CA LEU A 279 8.70 14.14 -0.58
C LEU A 279 7.97 15.11 0.38
N VAL A 280 7.79 16.36 -0.04
CA VAL A 280 7.00 17.35 0.70
C VAL A 280 5.54 17.33 0.25
N GLY A 281 5.31 17.35 -1.08
CA GLY A 281 3.97 17.46 -1.63
C GLY A 281 3.08 16.25 -1.31
N ASN A 282 3.64 15.05 -1.29
CA ASN A 282 2.88 13.84 -0.98
C ASN A 282 2.28 13.84 0.43
N VAL A 283 2.88 14.57 1.39
CA VAL A 283 2.36 14.71 2.77
C VAL A 283 0.99 15.41 2.80
N PHE A 284 0.69 16.23 1.79
CA PHE A 284 -0.58 16.96 1.69
C PHE A 284 -1.55 16.34 0.70
N SER A 285 -1.24 15.17 0.14
CA SER A 285 -1.99 14.56 -0.96
C SER A 285 -2.82 13.38 -0.50
N HIS A 286 -4.10 13.35 -0.90
CA HIS A 286 -5.02 12.25 -0.62
C HIS A 286 -5.85 11.95 -1.87
N GLN A 287 -6.05 10.67 -2.18
CA GLN A 287 -6.88 10.24 -3.31
C GLN A 287 -8.22 9.61 -2.87
N HIS A 288 -8.35 9.21 -1.61
CA HIS A 288 -9.56 8.61 -1.06
C HIS A 288 -10.11 9.46 0.08
N LEU A 289 -11.44 9.72 0.05
CA LEU A 289 -12.11 10.55 1.05
C LEU A 289 -11.98 9.97 2.47
N MET A 290 -12.13 8.65 2.63
CA MET A 290 -11.98 8.02 3.94
C MET A 290 -10.55 8.19 4.50
N HIS A 291 -9.52 8.05 3.64
CA HIS A 291 -8.13 8.26 4.03
C HIS A 291 -7.88 9.70 4.46
N LEU A 292 -8.40 10.68 3.70
CA LEU A 292 -8.36 12.09 4.09
C LEU A 292 -9.09 12.31 5.43
N GLY A 293 -10.32 11.80 5.56
CA GLY A 293 -11.14 12.01 6.75
C GLY A 293 -10.48 11.47 8.03
N ILE A 294 -9.95 10.26 8.00
CA ILE A 294 -9.24 9.67 9.15
C ILE A 294 -8.02 10.51 9.51
N ASN A 295 -7.18 10.85 8.52
CA ASN A 295 -5.99 11.65 8.77
C ASN A 295 -6.32 13.02 9.37
N MET A 296 -7.30 13.71 8.82
CA MET A 296 -7.68 15.04 9.32
C MET A 296 -8.32 14.98 10.70
N SER A 297 -9.09 13.94 11.01
CA SER A 297 -9.64 13.74 12.35
C SER A 297 -8.54 13.50 13.38
N VAL A 298 -7.61 12.59 13.10
CA VAL A 298 -6.46 12.34 14.01
C VAL A 298 -5.61 13.59 14.18
N LEU A 299 -5.33 14.31 13.08
CA LEU A 299 -4.59 15.56 13.13
C LEU A 299 -5.29 16.62 13.97
N TRP A 300 -6.62 16.72 13.87
CA TRP A 300 -7.39 17.67 14.67
C TRP A 300 -7.26 17.38 16.16
N PHE A 301 -7.51 16.14 16.59
CA PHE A 301 -7.52 15.79 18.01
C PHE A 301 -6.12 15.83 18.65
N PHE A 302 -5.13 15.23 18.01
CA PHE A 302 -3.78 15.17 18.56
C PHE A 302 -2.94 16.40 18.22
N GLY A 303 -3.14 16.94 17.02
CA GLY A 303 -2.38 18.09 16.55
C GLY A 303 -2.69 19.37 17.33
N THR A 304 -3.97 19.65 17.63
CA THR A 304 -4.35 20.83 18.44
C THR A 304 -3.77 20.76 19.85
N LYS A 305 -3.90 19.61 20.52
CA LYS A 305 -3.36 19.40 21.88
C LYS A 305 -1.84 19.57 21.91
N LEU A 306 -1.15 18.92 20.99
CA LEU A 306 0.31 18.99 20.93
C LEU A 306 0.79 20.40 20.55
N HIS A 307 0.10 21.09 19.62
CA HIS A 307 0.44 22.46 19.23
C HIS A 307 0.38 23.43 20.41
N ASP A 308 -0.64 23.33 21.26
CA ASP A 308 -0.79 24.20 22.45
C ASP A 308 0.35 23.99 23.44
N GLU A 309 0.89 22.78 23.52
CA GLU A 309 1.99 22.44 24.42
C GLU A 309 3.35 22.90 23.88
N ILE A 310 3.68 22.51 22.63
CA ILE A 310 5.03 22.73 22.10
C ILE A 310 5.18 24.04 21.31
N GLY A 311 4.07 24.73 21.04
CA GLY A 311 4.00 25.97 20.26
C GLY A 311 4.04 25.77 18.75
N ARG A 312 3.61 26.79 17.99
CA ARG A 312 3.44 26.75 16.53
C ARG A 312 4.72 26.38 15.79
N GLY A 313 5.86 27.00 16.14
CA GLY A 313 7.13 26.76 15.46
C GLY A 313 7.57 25.31 15.53
N ASN A 314 7.58 24.74 16.75
CA ASN A 314 7.92 23.34 16.98
C ASN A 314 6.91 22.39 16.32
N PHE A 315 5.62 22.71 16.38
CA PHE A 315 4.57 21.87 15.80
C PHE A 315 4.68 21.77 14.28
N LEU A 316 4.82 22.89 13.57
CA LEU A 316 4.99 22.90 12.13
C LEU A 316 6.29 22.22 11.69
N ALA A 317 7.38 22.48 12.42
CA ALA A 317 8.66 21.82 12.17
C ALA A 317 8.56 20.29 12.36
N LEU A 318 7.93 19.82 13.43
CA LEU A 318 7.67 18.40 13.68
C LEU A 318 6.82 17.78 12.57
N TYR A 319 5.71 18.42 12.20
CA TYR A 319 4.80 17.93 11.18
C TYR A 319 5.50 17.74 9.83
N ILE A 320 6.19 18.77 9.34
CA ILE A 320 6.91 18.72 8.06
C ILE A 320 8.09 17.75 8.13
N ALA A 321 8.91 17.81 9.19
CA ALA A 321 10.05 16.93 9.34
C ALA A 321 9.64 15.45 9.36
N SER A 322 8.59 15.10 10.12
CA SER A 322 8.06 13.73 10.20
C SER A 322 7.49 13.27 8.87
N GLY A 323 6.77 14.15 8.17
CA GLY A 323 6.22 13.85 6.85
C GLY A 323 7.31 13.57 5.82
N VAL A 324 8.31 14.45 5.73
CA VAL A 324 9.38 14.34 4.73
C VAL A 324 10.33 13.19 5.04
N PHE A 325 10.72 13.01 6.30
CA PHE A 325 11.59 11.90 6.69
C PHE A 325 10.87 10.55 6.53
N GLY A 326 9.58 10.46 6.88
CA GLY A 326 8.77 9.26 6.64
C GLY A 326 8.65 8.94 5.16
N SER A 327 8.39 9.94 4.31
CA SER A 327 8.37 9.77 2.85
C SER A 327 9.72 9.30 2.30
N PHE A 328 10.84 9.81 2.83
CA PHE A 328 12.18 9.35 2.46
C PHE A 328 12.45 7.92 2.92
N ALA A 329 12.03 7.55 4.13
CA ALA A 329 12.16 6.18 4.65
C ALA A 329 11.38 5.19 3.77
N SER A 330 10.16 5.52 3.39
CA SER A 330 9.34 4.74 2.45
C SER A 330 10.02 4.60 1.09
N LEU A 331 10.45 5.71 0.50
CA LEU A 331 11.19 5.71 -0.76
C LEU A 331 12.41 4.78 -0.69
N THR A 332 13.21 4.90 0.37
CA THR A 332 14.42 4.10 0.56
C THR A 332 14.09 2.61 0.60
N MET A 333 13.09 2.22 1.38
CA MET A 333 12.70 0.81 1.50
C MET A 333 12.12 0.25 0.20
N HIS A 334 11.32 1.04 -0.53
CA HIS A 334 10.79 0.62 -1.83
C HIS A 334 11.90 0.46 -2.88
N VAL A 335 12.90 1.34 -2.90
CA VAL A 335 14.06 1.23 -3.80
C VAL A 335 14.91 0.01 -3.44
N LEU A 336 15.24 -0.20 -2.15
CA LEU A 336 16.05 -1.33 -1.70
C LEU A 336 15.35 -2.68 -1.90
N ARG A 337 14.01 -2.72 -1.82
CA ARG A 337 13.21 -3.93 -2.06
C ARG A 337 12.82 -4.12 -3.52
N ASN A 338 13.31 -3.27 -4.43
CA ASN A 338 12.96 -3.27 -5.85
C ASN A 338 11.45 -3.18 -6.12
N SER A 339 10.71 -2.53 -5.21
CA SER A 339 9.26 -2.29 -5.34
C SER A 339 9.02 -0.93 -5.97
N LEU A 340 9.56 -0.71 -7.16
CA LEU A 340 9.75 0.60 -7.79
C LEU A 340 8.42 1.30 -8.18
N PHE A 341 7.37 0.54 -8.46
CA PHE A 341 6.08 1.09 -8.92
C PHE A 341 5.10 1.41 -7.79
N LEU A 342 5.50 1.15 -6.54
CA LEU A 342 4.68 1.57 -5.41
C LEU A 342 4.74 3.09 -5.24
N THR A 343 3.58 3.65 -4.97
CA THR A 343 3.40 5.10 -4.76
C THR A 343 3.07 5.38 -3.32
N SER A 344 3.64 6.45 -2.76
CA SER A 344 3.36 6.92 -1.41
C SER A 344 2.74 8.31 -1.46
N LEU A 345 1.64 8.49 -0.73
CA LEU A 345 0.96 9.78 -0.52
C LEU A 345 0.07 9.73 0.74
N GLY A 346 -0.03 10.85 1.42
CA GLY A 346 -0.88 11.02 2.60
C GLY A 346 -0.16 11.70 3.76
N ALA A 347 -0.92 12.36 4.62
CA ALA A 347 -0.42 13.04 5.81
C ALA A 347 0.00 12.07 6.94
N SER A 348 -0.20 10.77 6.76
CA SER A 348 -0.09 9.79 7.84
C SER A 348 1.31 9.69 8.45
N SER A 349 2.38 9.89 7.68
CA SER A 349 3.74 9.94 8.21
C SER A 349 3.98 11.16 9.12
N ALA A 350 3.45 12.32 8.76
CA ALA A 350 3.50 13.52 9.60
C ALA A 350 2.67 13.32 10.89
N ILE A 351 1.49 12.74 10.76
CA ILE A 351 0.59 12.41 11.88
C ILE A 351 1.23 11.35 12.79
N ALA A 352 1.92 10.36 12.23
CA ALA A 352 2.69 9.37 12.99
C ALA A 352 3.71 10.06 13.90
N GLY A 353 4.42 11.09 13.40
CA GLY A 353 5.31 11.89 14.22
C GLY A 353 4.60 12.67 15.33
N VAL A 354 3.44 13.24 15.05
CA VAL A 354 2.60 13.91 16.05
C VAL A 354 2.15 12.93 17.13
N LEU A 355 1.68 11.74 16.75
CA LEU A 355 1.27 10.69 17.70
C LEU A 355 2.45 10.20 18.56
N ALA A 356 3.61 9.96 17.95
CA ALA A 356 4.81 9.55 18.66
C ALA A 356 5.24 10.63 19.68
N ALA A 357 5.27 11.89 19.27
CA ALA A 357 5.62 13.00 20.17
C ALA A 357 4.61 13.11 21.32
N SER A 358 3.31 13.05 21.03
CA SER A 358 2.25 13.11 22.05
C SER A 358 2.36 11.96 23.06
N ALA A 359 2.54 10.72 22.56
CA ALA A 359 2.65 9.54 23.43
C ALA A 359 3.91 9.56 24.31
N LEU A 360 5.02 10.03 23.76
CA LEU A 360 6.29 10.08 24.52
C LEU A 360 6.36 11.29 25.45
N LEU A 361 5.72 12.40 25.17
CA LEU A 361 5.62 13.53 26.09
C LEU A 361 4.70 13.21 27.26
N HIS A 362 3.59 12.52 27.02
CA HIS A 362 2.57 12.16 28.00
C HIS A 362 2.24 10.66 27.99
N PRO A 363 3.16 9.79 28.37
CA PRO A 363 2.97 8.34 28.26
C PRO A 363 1.82 7.79 29.13
N GLY A 364 1.49 8.46 30.21
CA GLY A 364 0.41 8.08 31.13
C GLY A 364 -0.98 8.59 30.73
N ASP A 365 -1.10 9.49 29.75
CA ASP A 365 -2.40 10.00 29.30
C ASP A 365 -3.23 8.84 28.79
N LYS A 366 -4.51 8.83 29.15
CA LYS A 366 -5.46 7.83 28.64
C LYS A 366 -5.93 8.23 27.24
N TRP A 367 -5.65 7.37 26.27
CA TRP A 367 -6.19 7.48 24.93
C TRP A 367 -7.38 6.54 24.78
N THR A 368 -8.38 6.98 24.04
CA THR A 368 -9.55 6.20 23.71
C THR A 368 -9.94 6.43 22.24
N ILE A 369 -10.71 5.53 21.68
CA ILE A 369 -11.23 5.64 20.32
C ILE A 369 -12.54 6.42 20.35
N ALA A 370 -12.47 7.71 19.99
CA ALA A 370 -13.55 8.69 20.19
C ALA A 370 -14.89 8.37 19.47
N PHE A 371 -14.88 7.53 18.43
CA PHE A 371 -16.10 7.17 17.68
C PHE A 371 -16.77 5.87 18.15
N LEU A 372 -16.27 5.26 19.24
CA LEU A 372 -16.92 4.12 19.87
C LEU A 372 -18.03 4.59 20.84
N PRO A 373 -19.03 3.75 21.10
CA PRO A 373 -20.00 3.99 22.18
C PRO A 373 -19.28 4.24 23.51
N ARG A 374 -19.86 5.09 24.37
CA ARG A 374 -19.22 5.51 25.64
C ARG A 374 -18.78 4.34 26.51
N GLU A 375 -19.60 3.29 26.60
CA GLU A 375 -19.32 2.08 27.38
C GLU A 375 -18.04 1.37 26.88
N TRP A 376 -17.81 1.37 25.57
CA TRP A 376 -16.62 0.80 24.95
C TRP A 376 -15.40 1.72 25.05
N GLN A 377 -15.64 3.05 25.09
CA GLN A 377 -14.54 4.02 25.27
C GLN A 377 -13.86 3.82 26.62
N GLU A 378 -14.62 3.57 27.70
CA GLU A 378 -14.07 3.32 29.03
C GLU A 378 -13.30 2.00 29.08
N SER A 379 -13.87 0.93 28.52
CA SER A 379 -13.26 -0.42 28.50
C SER A 379 -12.03 -0.52 27.62
N LEU A 380 -11.97 0.25 26.52
CA LEU A 380 -10.86 0.25 25.56
C LEU A 380 -9.91 1.44 25.74
N SER A 381 -10.04 2.20 26.85
CA SER A 381 -9.07 3.24 27.16
C SER A 381 -7.78 2.63 27.69
N ALA A 382 -6.65 3.06 27.16
CA ALA A 382 -5.33 2.60 27.59
C ALA A 382 -4.34 3.77 27.66
N PRO A 383 -3.24 3.63 28.39
CA PRO A 383 -2.17 4.63 28.40
C PRO A 383 -1.65 4.88 26.99
N ALA A 384 -1.28 6.13 26.70
CA ALA A 384 -0.80 6.56 25.38
C ALA A 384 0.37 5.71 24.86
N TRP A 385 1.30 5.31 25.77
CA TRP A 385 2.42 4.46 25.39
C TRP A 385 1.98 3.08 24.88
N MET A 386 0.89 2.50 25.41
CA MET A 386 0.39 1.21 24.96
C MET A 386 -0.22 1.32 23.56
N PHE A 387 -1.05 2.35 23.31
CA PHE A 387 -1.57 2.62 21.97
C PHE A 387 -0.45 2.85 20.97
N PHE A 388 0.55 3.64 21.35
CA PHE A 388 1.71 3.92 20.49
C PHE A 388 2.52 2.65 20.21
N ALA A 389 2.80 1.84 21.22
CA ALA A 389 3.46 0.56 21.04
C ALA A 389 2.65 -0.40 20.13
N GLY A 390 1.34 -0.42 20.27
CA GLY A 390 0.44 -1.18 19.40
C GLY A 390 0.53 -0.73 17.93
N LEU A 391 0.49 0.59 17.68
CA LEU A 391 0.64 1.15 16.33
C LEU A 391 2.00 0.81 15.71
N VAL A 392 3.09 0.99 16.46
CA VAL A 392 4.45 0.65 15.99
C VAL A 392 4.56 -0.84 15.70
N THR A 393 4.04 -1.70 16.60
CA THR A 393 4.04 -3.16 16.39
C THR A 393 3.25 -3.56 15.15
N PHE A 394 2.07 -2.96 14.96
CA PHE A 394 1.24 -3.20 13.78
C PHE A 394 1.99 -2.85 12.49
N ASP A 395 2.66 -1.69 12.45
CA ASP A 395 3.40 -1.26 11.27
C ASP A 395 4.67 -2.12 11.04
N ILE A 396 5.37 -2.54 12.10
CA ILE A 396 6.52 -3.45 11.98
C ILE A 396 6.06 -4.81 11.43
N VAL A 397 5.00 -5.39 12.01
CA VAL A 397 4.46 -6.67 11.57
C VAL A 397 3.99 -6.57 10.11
N GLY A 398 3.27 -5.50 9.74
CA GLY A 398 2.84 -5.25 8.37
C GLY A 398 4.02 -5.13 7.38
N ALA A 399 5.09 -4.45 7.80
CA ALA A 399 6.30 -4.28 7.00
C ALA A 399 7.09 -5.60 6.79
N VAL A 400 7.13 -6.46 7.83
CA VAL A 400 7.87 -7.74 7.80
C VAL A 400 7.08 -8.84 7.09
N MET A 401 5.80 -9.00 7.43
CA MET A 401 4.97 -10.10 6.90
C MET A 401 4.56 -9.92 5.44
N LYS A 402 4.99 -8.85 4.78
CA LYS A 402 4.60 -8.50 3.40
C LYS A 402 3.09 -8.53 3.16
N ARG A 403 2.31 -8.47 4.23
CA ARG A 403 0.86 -8.31 4.14
C ARG A 403 0.60 -6.91 3.62
N HIS A 404 0.49 -6.78 2.32
CA HIS A 404 0.02 -5.56 1.71
C HIS A 404 -1.47 -5.40 2.07
N VAL A 405 -1.72 -4.77 3.22
CA VAL A 405 -3.01 -4.10 3.35
C VAL A 405 -2.98 -3.02 2.29
N PRO A 406 -3.82 -3.11 1.24
CA PRO A 406 -3.79 -2.13 0.17
C PRO A 406 -3.91 -0.74 0.80
N LYS A 407 -2.98 0.17 0.45
CA LYS A 407 -3.00 1.60 0.82
C LYS A 407 -2.35 1.98 2.17
N LEU A 408 -1.67 1.09 2.90
CA LEU A 408 -0.88 1.47 4.08
C LEU A 408 0.61 1.48 3.74
N ASP A 409 1.26 2.60 4.05
CA ASP A 409 2.70 2.76 3.90
C ASP A 409 3.39 2.66 5.26
N TYR A 410 3.63 1.43 5.70
CA TYR A 410 4.24 1.10 6.99
C TYR A 410 5.61 1.79 7.18
N TYR A 411 6.41 1.89 6.12
CA TYR A 411 7.74 2.48 6.21
C TYR A 411 7.68 3.99 6.41
N ALA A 412 6.71 4.66 5.79
CA ALA A 412 6.45 6.07 6.01
C ALA A 412 6.04 6.34 7.46
N HIS A 413 5.16 5.49 8.03
CA HIS A 413 4.76 5.61 9.42
C HIS A 413 5.94 5.42 10.38
N LEU A 414 6.74 4.37 10.19
CA LEU A 414 7.92 4.10 11.02
C LEU A 414 8.93 5.25 10.99
N GLY A 415 9.15 5.86 9.81
CA GLY A 415 9.96 7.07 9.69
C GLY A 415 9.37 8.26 10.44
N GLY A 416 8.05 8.44 10.36
CA GLY A 416 7.32 9.45 11.13
C GLY A 416 7.45 9.25 12.64
N TYR A 417 7.23 8.03 13.14
CA TYR A 417 7.40 7.70 14.56
C TYR A 417 8.81 7.98 15.06
N LEU A 418 9.82 7.59 14.28
CA LEU A 418 11.23 7.86 14.64
C LEU A 418 11.48 9.37 14.79
N THR A 419 11.01 10.17 13.85
CA THR A 419 11.18 11.63 13.89
C THR A 419 10.46 12.23 15.11
N GLY A 420 9.22 11.79 15.37
CA GLY A 420 8.46 12.23 16.55
C GLY A 420 9.11 11.84 17.86
N ALA A 421 9.68 10.63 17.92
CA ALA A 421 10.42 10.17 19.11
C ALA A 421 11.69 11.01 19.36
N VAL A 422 12.49 11.24 18.34
CA VAL A 422 13.68 12.09 18.42
C VAL A 422 13.31 13.51 18.86
N PHE A 423 12.24 14.06 18.30
CA PHE A 423 11.73 15.37 18.70
C PHE A 423 11.34 15.38 20.19
N ALA A 424 10.53 14.44 20.66
CA ALA A 424 10.07 14.38 22.04
C ALA A 424 11.22 14.26 23.04
N LEU A 425 12.20 13.42 22.74
CA LEU A 425 13.40 13.25 23.57
C LEU A 425 14.22 14.56 23.65
N ASN A 426 14.44 15.22 22.51
CA ASN A 426 15.13 16.50 22.46
C ASN A 426 14.37 17.61 23.19
N TYR A 427 13.05 17.67 23.03
CA TYR A 427 12.19 18.66 23.69
C TYR A 427 12.25 18.49 25.20
N ARG A 428 12.13 17.26 25.72
CA ARG A 428 12.28 16.95 27.15
C ARG A 428 13.67 17.31 27.68
N ALA A 429 14.71 16.99 26.93
CA ALA A 429 16.09 17.29 27.34
C ALA A 429 16.33 18.80 27.45
N ARG A 430 15.79 19.60 26.51
CA ARG A 430 15.84 21.06 26.54
C ARG A 430 15.07 21.61 27.75
N ALA A 431 13.82 21.19 27.91
CA ALA A 431 12.99 21.61 29.04
C ALA A 431 13.63 21.28 30.41
N ARG A 432 14.29 20.12 30.52
CA ARG A 432 15.05 19.75 31.73
C ARG A 432 16.22 20.67 31.97
N ARG A 433 17.02 20.96 30.94
CA ARG A 433 18.19 21.89 31.07
C ARG A 433 17.76 23.30 31.46
N GLU A 434 16.64 23.79 30.92
CA GLU A 434 16.11 25.10 31.30
C GLU A 434 15.63 25.14 32.75
N ARG A 435 14.93 24.09 33.20
CA ARG A 435 14.53 23.97 34.61
C ARG A 435 15.76 23.93 35.58
N GLU A 436 16.77 23.17 35.23
CA GLU A 436 18.01 23.08 35.99
C GLU A 436 18.75 24.44 36.05
N LYS A 437 18.81 25.16 34.93
CA LYS A 437 19.38 26.51 34.85
C LYS A 437 18.60 27.51 35.68
N ASN A 438 17.27 27.49 35.62
CA ASN A 438 16.40 28.38 36.40
C ASN A 438 16.48 28.07 37.91
N ARG A 439 16.57 26.79 38.29
CA ARG A 439 16.77 26.38 39.69
C ARG A 439 18.10 26.88 40.25
N GLY A 440 19.19 26.68 39.53
CA GLY A 440 20.51 27.19 39.94
C GLY A 440 20.62 28.73 39.95
N TRP A 441 19.74 29.45 39.22
CA TRP A 441 19.61 30.90 39.32
C TRP A 441 18.84 31.29 40.60
N LEU A 442 17.70 30.65 40.88
CA LEU A 442 16.90 30.87 42.10
C LEU A 442 17.71 30.62 43.37
N ASP A 443 18.47 29.52 43.43
CA ASP A 443 19.35 29.18 44.57
C ASP A 443 20.42 30.28 44.78
N ARG A 444 20.95 30.87 43.70
CA ARG A 444 21.90 31.99 43.77
C ARG A 444 21.27 33.31 44.21
N VAL A 445 19.98 33.53 43.91
CA VAL A 445 19.25 34.73 44.31
C VAL A 445 18.81 34.64 45.75
N ILE A 446 18.39 33.48 46.23
CA ILE A 446 17.94 33.24 47.59
C ILE A 446 19.13 33.18 48.59
N SER A 447 20.33 32.80 48.09
CA SER A 447 21.55 32.73 48.91
C SER A 447 22.29 34.07 49.06
N ARG A 448 21.77 35.14 48.46
CA ARG A 448 22.22 36.52 48.63
C ARG A 448 21.25 37.30 49.51
#